data_d7ddea3aa9157d301a9593edced551c2
#
_entry.id   d7ddea3aa9157d301a9593edced551c2
#
_cell.length_a   1.000
_cell.length_b   1.000
_cell.length_c   1.000
_cell.angle_alpha   90.00
_cell.angle_beta   90.00
_cell.angle_gamma   90.00
#
_symmetry.space_group_name_H-M   'P 1'
#
loop_
_entity.id
_entity.type
_entity.pdbx_description
1 polymer ?
#
loop_
_entity_poly.entity_id
_entity_poly.type
_entity_poly.pdbx_seq_one_letter_code
_entity_poly.pdbx_strand_id
1 'polypeptide(L)'
;MKPEEWPCKTDKDRMYLKDFLYKTELHGAHPRLLTQYKRRAWFGLREEYSRVTIDTGMRFREENGFDYTVDPHYMHSTGLPRFFQPGMDAVLELKCPCSQVPYWMFDLIRFLNLKHSAFSKFGNAAAEWKRVYENPRRFKSPYWTKLAGNF
;
A
#
# COMPACT_ATOMS: atom_id res chain seq x y z
N MET A 1 23.92 -3.51 2.60
CA MET A 1 24.19 -2.12 3.07
C MET A 1 23.98 -2.12 4.57
N LYS A 2 25.01 -1.80 5.34
CA LYS A 2 24.91 -1.73 6.80
C LYS A 2 24.09 -0.49 7.18
N PRO A 3 23.37 -0.49 8.33
CA PRO A 3 22.59 0.66 8.77
C PRO A 3 23.38 1.98 8.86
N GLU A 4 24.68 1.87 9.15
CA GLU A 4 25.61 3.01 9.23
C GLU A 4 25.86 3.67 7.86
N GLU A 5 25.64 2.93 6.77
CA GLU A 5 25.83 3.37 5.38
C GLU A 5 24.55 3.99 4.78
N TRP A 6 23.46 4.05 5.53
CA TRP A 6 22.21 4.60 5.02
C TRP A 6 22.28 6.13 4.94
N PRO A 7 21.79 6.73 3.87
CA PRO A 7 21.93 8.17 3.61
C PRO A 7 21.02 8.98 4.52
N CYS A 8 21.42 9.16 5.76
CA CYS A 8 20.74 10.04 6.71
C CYS A 8 21.28 11.47 6.55
N LYS A 9 20.43 12.39 6.11
CA LYS A 9 20.79 13.80 5.89
C LYS A 9 20.71 14.65 7.16
N THR A 10 19.86 14.27 8.10
CA THR A 10 19.59 15.02 9.34
C THR A 10 19.70 14.11 10.56
N ASP A 11 19.86 14.72 11.75
CA ASP A 11 19.81 13.97 13.02
C ASP A 11 18.44 13.32 13.26
N LYS A 12 17.38 13.94 12.75
CA LYS A 12 16.02 13.40 12.78
C LYS A 12 15.93 12.10 11.95
N ASP A 13 16.57 12.06 10.78
CA ASP A 13 16.61 10.84 9.95
C ASP A 13 17.35 9.72 10.68
N ARG A 14 18.45 10.03 11.35
CA ARG A 14 19.22 9.07 12.15
C ARG A 14 18.42 8.54 13.34
N MET A 15 17.67 9.41 14.01
CA MET A 15 16.79 9.00 15.10
C MET A 15 15.70 8.03 14.61
N TYR A 16 15.04 8.35 13.50
CA TYR A 16 14.02 7.47 12.91
C TYR A 16 14.60 6.14 12.42
N LEU A 17 15.80 6.16 11.85
CA LEU A 17 16.47 4.93 11.44
C LEU A 17 16.78 4.04 12.66
N LYS A 18 17.30 4.60 13.73
CA LYS A 18 17.57 3.86 14.98
C LYS A 18 16.29 3.24 15.55
N ASP A 19 15.21 4.02 15.60
CA ASP A 19 13.90 3.55 16.09
C ASP A 19 13.35 2.43 15.18
N PHE A 20 13.47 2.58 13.86
CA PHE A 20 13.08 1.56 12.90
C PHE A 20 13.86 0.25 13.11
N LEU A 21 15.17 0.32 13.20
CA LEU A 21 16.02 -0.84 13.39
C LEU A 21 15.75 -1.55 14.71
N TYR A 22 15.62 -0.77 15.80
CA TYR A 22 15.25 -1.30 17.12
C TYR A 22 13.92 -2.05 17.09
N LYS A 23 12.89 -1.45 16.49
CA LYS A 23 11.56 -2.09 16.36
C LYS A 23 11.59 -3.31 15.47
N THR A 24 12.36 -3.27 14.39
CA THR A 24 12.52 -4.40 13.47
C THR A 24 13.15 -5.60 14.19
N GLU A 25 14.18 -5.36 14.98
CA GLU A 25 14.85 -6.39 15.77
C GLU A 25 13.95 -6.90 16.89
N LEU A 26 13.35 -6.00 17.67
CA LEU A 26 12.45 -6.32 18.78
C LEU A 26 11.29 -7.23 18.37
N HIS A 27 10.72 -6.99 17.20
CA HIS A 27 9.56 -7.74 16.70
C HIS A 27 9.92 -8.84 15.70
N GLY A 28 11.21 -9.06 15.41
CA GLY A 28 11.64 -9.99 14.36
C GLY A 28 10.98 -9.67 13.00
N ALA A 29 10.75 -8.36 12.74
CA ALA A 29 10.05 -7.94 11.54
C ALA A 29 10.95 -8.07 10.31
N HIS A 30 10.37 -8.56 9.23
CA HIS A 30 11.04 -8.71 7.94
C HIS A 30 10.07 -8.37 6.80
N PRO A 31 10.56 -8.03 5.61
CA PRO A 31 9.72 -7.81 4.45
C PRO A 31 8.85 -9.05 4.17
N ARG A 32 7.58 -8.84 3.89
CA ARG A 32 6.63 -9.93 3.58
C ARG A 32 5.94 -9.74 2.26
N LEU A 33 5.62 -8.50 1.92
CA LEU A 33 4.89 -8.15 0.71
C LEU A 33 5.44 -6.86 0.12
N LEU A 34 5.70 -6.86 -1.18
CA LEU A 34 5.89 -5.65 -1.95
C LEU A 34 4.54 -5.24 -2.53
N THR A 35 4.11 -4.00 -2.26
CA THR A 35 2.90 -3.43 -2.84
C THR A 35 3.26 -2.33 -3.84
N GLN A 36 2.61 -2.35 -4.99
CA GLN A 36 2.75 -1.32 -6.03
C GLN A 36 1.39 -0.73 -6.37
N TYR A 37 1.37 0.56 -6.64
CA TYR A 37 0.19 1.27 -7.15
C TYR A 37 0.60 2.53 -7.90
N LYS A 38 -0.28 3.05 -8.75
CA LYS A 38 -0.11 4.34 -9.40
C LYS A 38 -0.80 5.40 -8.56
N ARG A 39 -0.11 6.51 -8.26
CA ARG A 39 -0.64 7.62 -7.48
C ARG A 39 -0.67 8.91 -8.28
N ARG A 40 -1.80 9.59 -8.23
CA ARG A 40 -1.90 11.03 -8.54
C ARG A 40 -2.14 11.76 -7.24
N ALA A 41 -1.44 12.87 -7.03
CA ALA A 41 -1.53 13.67 -5.82
C ALA A 41 -1.69 15.15 -6.16
N TRP A 42 -2.57 15.82 -5.44
CA TRP A 42 -2.79 17.26 -5.51
C TRP A 42 -2.66 17.85 -4.12
N PHE A 43 -2.05 19.00 -4.02
CA PHE A 43 -1.83 19.73 -2.78
C PHE A 43 -2.61 21.03 -2.83
N GLY A 44 -3.21 21.44 -1.71
CA GLY A 44 -3.79 22.76 -1.56
C GLY A 44 -2.70 23.83 -1.66
N LEU A 45 -3.01 24.92 -2.36
CA LEU A 45 -2.08 26.06 -2.52
C LEU A 45 -2.25 27.11 -1.42
N ARG A 46 -3.37 27.13 -0.75
CA ARG A 46 -3.74 28.17 0.21
C ARG A 46 -3.79 27.70 1.65
N GLU A 47 -3.87 26.41 1.85
CA GLU A 47 -3.93 25.79 3.17
C GLU A 47 -2.52 25.33 3.60
N GLU A 48 -2.26 25.36 4.89
CA GLU A 48 -0.98 24.92 5.45
C GLU A 48 -0.64 23.48 5.09
N TYR A 49 -1.64 22.60 5.09
CA TYR A 49 -1.50 21.23 4.63
C TYR A 49 -2.86 20.65 4.20
N SER A 50 -3.07 20.53 2.91
CA SER A 50 -4.19 19.76 2.37
C SER A 50 -3.73 18.95 1.17
N ARG A 51 -4.18 17.70 1.10
CA ARG A 51 -3.78 16.79 0.02
C ARG A 51 -4.91 15.86 -0.36
N VAL A 52 -5.09 15.68 -1.66
CA VAL A 52 -5.91 14.62 -2.26
C VAL A 52 -5.00 13.65 -3.00
N THR A 53 -5.18 12.38 -2.80
CA THR A 53 -4.51 11.37 -3.61
C THR A 53 -5.50 10.38 -4.18
N ILE A 54 -5.27 9.96 -5.42
CA ILE A 54 -5.99 8.86 -6.08
C ILE A 54 -4.98 7.77 -6.38
N ASP A 55 -5.18 6.61 -5.79
CA ASP A 55 -4.36 5.42 -5.99
C ASP A 55 -5.12 4.41 -6.83
N THR A 56 -4.50 3.94 -7.92
CA THR A 56 -5.08 3.00 -8.87
C THR A 56 -4.13 1.85 -9.19
N GLY A 57 -4.64 0.77 -9.75
CA GLY A 57 -3.83 -0.34 -10.26
C GLY A 57 -2.98 -0.99 -9.17
N MET A 58 -3.56 -1.23 -7.99
CA MET A 58 -2.85 -1.86 -6.89
C MET A 58 -2.49 -3.30 -7.21
N ARG A 59 -1.23 -3.64 -6.94
CA ARG A 59 -0.65 -4.97 -7.12
C ARG A 59 0.23 -5.31 -5.93
N PHE A 60 0.47 -6.60 -5.74
CA PHE A 60 1.37 -7.07 -4.70
C PHE A 60 2.10 -8.34 -5.15
N ARG A 61 3.23 -8.62 -4.54
CA ARG A 61 3.89 -9.92 -4.56
C ARG A 61 4.46 -10.24 -3.19
N GLU A 62 4.75 -11.50 -2.95
CA GLU A 62 5.52 -11.92 -1.80
C GLU A 62 6.95 -11.36 -1.88
N GLU A 63 7.49 -11.00 -0.73
CA GLU A 63 8.82 -10.43 -0.60
C GLU A 63 9.50 -11.00 0.63
N ASN A 64 10.67 -11.60 0.43
CA ASN A 64 11.47 -12.19 1.51
C ASN A 64 12.77 -11.43 1.76
N GLY A 65 12.99 -10.33 1.06
CA GLY A 65 14.17 -9.48 1.15
C GLY A 65 13.83 -8.02 0.91
N PHE A 66 14.77 -7.28 0.35
CA PHE A 66 14.60 -5.87 -0.05
C PHE A 66 14.74 -5.70 -1.57
N ASP A 67 14.13 -6.60 -2.33
CA ASP A 67 14.08 -6.46 -3.77
C ASP A 67 12.89 -5.58 -4.17
N TYR A 68 13.18 -4.39 -4.69
CA TYR A 68 12.19 -3.43 -5.19
C TYR A 68 11.95 -3.55 -6.69
N THR A 69 12.51 -4.57 -7.35
CA THR A 69 12.29 -4.80 -8.78
C THR A 69 10.81 -5.09 -9.01
N VAL A 70 10.21 -4.28 -9.87
CA VAL A 70 8.80 -4.42 -10.22
C VAL A 70 8.70 -5.09 -11.57
N ASP A 71 8.29 -6.36 -11.56
CA ASP A 71 7.88 -7.07 -12.77
C ASP A 71 6.37 -7.30 -12.73
N PRO A 72 5.60 -6.63 -13.60
CA PRO A 72 4.15 -6.78 -13.65
C PRO A 72 3.67 -8.21 -13.86
N HIS A 73 4.49 -9.08 -14.47
CA HIS A 73 4.15 -10.48 -14.72
C HIS A 73 4.14 -11.34 -13.45
N TYR A 74 4.92 -10.93 -12.43
CA TYR A 74 5.00 -11.62 -11.14
C TYR A 74 4.20 -10.94 -10.03
N MET A 75 3.47 -9.87 -10.35
CA MET A 75 2.65 -9.16 -9.37
C MET A 75 1.17 -9.50 -9.52
N HIS A 76 0.58 -9.88 -8.42
CA HIS A 76 -0.86 -10.12 -8.33
C HIS A 76 -1.62 -8.82 -8.21
N SER A 77 -2.67 -8.65 -9.02
CA SER A 77 -3.60 -7.55 -8.83
C SER A 77 -4.40 -7.79 -7.54
N THR A 78 -4.40 -6.80 -6.65
CA THR A 78 -5.42 -6.76 -5.61
C THR A 78 -6.73 -6.44 -6.30
N GLY A 79 -7.46 -7.48 -6.65
CA GLY A 79 -8.80 -7.31 -7.20
C GLY A 79 -9.69 -6.67 -6.14
N LEU A 80 -9.68 -5.34 -6.09
CA LEU A 80 -10.60 -4.53 -5.28
C LEU A 80 -12.09 -4.95 -5.40
N PRO A 81 -12.54 -5.57 -6.52
CA PRO A 81 -13.94 -5.95 -6.68
C PRO A 81 -14.49 -6.90 -5.62
N ARG A 82 -13.66 -7.59 -4.85
CA ARG A 82 -14.15 -8.66 -3.98
C ARG A 82 -14.34 -8.29 -2.52
N PHE A 83 -13.67 -7.24 -2.02
CA PHE A 83 -13.74 -6.91 -0.59
C PHE A 83 -14.73 -5.79 -0.27
N PHE A 84 -14.96 -4.83 -1.16
CA PHE A 84 -15.76 -3.67 -0.80
C PHE A 84 -16.94 -3.36 -1.72
N GLN A 85 -16.79 -3.47 -3.02
CA GLN A 85 -17.88 -3.36 -4.00
C GLN A 85 -17.35 -3.75 -5.40
N PRO A 86 -18.13 -4.44 -6.25
CA PRO A 86 -17.75 -4.64 -7.65
C PRO A 86 -17.55 -3.29 -8.35
N GLY A 87 -16.39 -3.08 -8.98
CA GLY A 87 -16.11 -1.88 -9.75
C GLY A 87 -15.30 -0.78 -9.05
N MET A 88 -14.77 -1.03 -7.86
CA MET A 88 -13.84 -0.08 -7.22
C MET A 88 -12.40 -0.27 -7.73
N ASP A 89 -12.00 0.61 -8.64
CA ASP A 89 -10.64 0.57 -9.23
C ASP A 89 -9.67 1.59 -8.61
N ALA A 90 -10.15 2.42 -7.69
CA ALA A 90 -9.38 3.52 -7.13
C ALA A 90 -9.64 3.73 -5.63
N VAL A 91 -8.61 4.19 -4.93
CA VAL A 91 -8.71 4.69 -3.55
C VAL A 91 -8.46 6.18 -3.54
N LEU A 92 -9.45 6.93 -3.11
CA LEU A 92 -9.34 8.36 -2.84
C LEU A 92 -8.98 8.56 -1.36
N GLU A 93 -7.89 9.29 -1.11
CA GLU A 93 -7.45 9.65 0.23
C GLU A 93 -7.39 11.17 0.36
N LEU A 94 -8.11 11.72 1.35
CA LEU A 94 -8.11 13.13 1.71
C LEU A 94 -7.31 13.30 3.00
N LYS A 95 -6.33 14.19 3.01
CA LYS A 95 -5.52 14.51 4.18
C LYS A 95 -5.52 16.01 4.43
N CYS A 96 -5.83 16.38 5.67
CA CYS A 96 -5.72 17.75 6.19
C CYS A 96 -5.53 17.71 7.69
N PRO A 97 -5.11 18.83 8.34
CA PRO A 97 -5.18 18.95 9.79
C PRO A 97 -6.65 18.87 10.25
N CYS A 98 -6.92 18.11 11.31
CA CYS A 98 -8.29 17.90 11.81
C CYS A 98 -8.98 19.21 12.22
N SER A 99 -8.20 20.22 12.63
CA SER A 99 -8.71 21.54 13.04
C SER A 99 -9.01 22.49 11.89
N GLN A 100 -8.61 22.17 10.67
CA GLN A 100 -8.65 23.06 9.51
C GLN A 100 -9.02 22.33 8.23
N VAL A 101 -10.17 21.64 8.26
CA VAL A 101 -10.65 20.92 7.05
C VAL A 101 -11.13 21.96 6.03
N PRO A 102 -10.52 22.02 4.83
CA PRO A 102 -10.94 22.96 3.80
C PRO A 102 -12.37 22.71 3.32
N TYR A 103 -13.14 23.77 3.03
CA TYR A 103 -14.51 23.65 2.56
C TYR A 103 -14.65 22.81 1.29
N TRP A 104 -13.71 22.92 0.36
CA TRP A 104 -13.72 22.16 -0.87
C TRP A 104 -13.63 20.63 -0.65
N MET A 105 -13.05 20.16 0.47
CA MET A 105 -13.07 18.73 0.80
C MET A 105 -14.48 18.26 1.15
N PHE A 106 -15.25 19.06 1.87
CA PHE A 106 -16.66 18.75 2.13
C PHE A 106 -17.49 18.72 0.84
N ASP A 107 -17.26 19.69 -0.05
CA ASP A 107 -17.94 19.76 -1.33
C ASP A 107 -17.60 18.55 -2.20
N LEU A 108 -16.32 18.12 -2.23
CA LEU A 108 -15.88 16.93 -2.94
C LEU A 108 -16.53 15.65 -2.37
N ILE A 109 -16.59 15.53 -1.04
CA ILE A 109 -17.22 14.39 -0.35
C ILE A 109 -18.71 14.33 -0.72
N ARG A 110 -19.41 15.47 -0.71
CA ARG A 110 -20.84 15.55 -1.06
C ARG A 110 -21.08 15.27 -2.53
N PHE A 111 -20.30 15.92 -3.41
CA PHE A 111 -20.42 15.79 -4.86
C PHE A 111 -20.26 14.34 -5.33
N LEU A 112 -19.27 13.63 -4.77
CA LEU A 112 -18.98 12.24 -5.10
C LEU A 112 -19.75 11.25 -4.22
N ASN A 113 -20.60 11.72 -3.30
CA ASN A 113 -21.32 10.88 -2.32
C ASN A 113 -20.41 9.88 -1.62
N LEU A 114 -19.22 10.35 -1.17
CA LEU A 114 -18.22 9.51 -0.56
C LEU A 114 -18.61 9.08 0.84
N LYS A 115 -18.29 7.84 1.18
CA LYS A 115 -18.40 7.31 2.54
C LYS A 115 -17.01 7.02 3.07
N HIS A 116 -16.77 7.37 4.33
CA HIS A 116 -15.52 7.03 5.00
C HIS A 116 -15.37 5.52 5.10
N SER A 117 -14.21 5.03 4.71
CA SER A 117 -13.84 3.62 4.84
C SER A 117 -12.40 3.50 5.31
N ALA A 118 -12.14 2.57 6.23
CA ALA A 118 -10.79 2.22 6.58
C ALA A 118 -10.15 1.41 5.43
N PHE A 119 -9.01 1.87 4.94
CA PHE A 119 -8.28 1.21 3.87
C PHE A 119 -6.79 1.14 4.17
N SER A 120 -6.26 -0.07 4.21
CA SER A 120 -4.82 -0.33 4.32
C SER A 120 -4.34 -1.09 3.09
N LYS A 121 -3.42 -0.52 2.32
CA LYS A 121 -2.82 -1.17 1.14
C LYS A 121 -2.17 -2.49 1.50
N PHE A 122 -1.34 -2.47 2.55
CA PHE A 122 -0.69 -3.68 3.07
C PHE A 122 -1.71 -4.68 3.62
N GLY A 123 -2.66 -4.23 4.43
CA GLY A 123 -3.67 -5.10 5.02
C GLY A 123 -4.52 -5.82 3.96
N ASN A 124 -4.93 -5.11 2.91
CA ASN A 124 -5.67 -5.71 1.79
C ASN A 124 -4.79 -6.68 0.98
N ALA A 125 -3.53 -6.32 0.72
CA ALA A 125 -2.59 -7.21 0.04
C ALA A 125 -2.32 -8.48 0.87
N ALA A 126 -2.14 -8.36 2.18
CA ALA A 126 -1.93 -9.49 3.09
C ALA A 126 -3.16 -10.41 3.18
N ALA A 127 -4.36 -9.84 3.24
CA ALA A 127 -5.59 -10.62 3.24
C ALA A 127 -5.79 -11.38 1.91
N GLU A 128 -5.47 -10.73 0.78
CA GLU A 128 -5.54 -11.38 -0.52
C GLU A 128 -4.47 -12.44 -0.68
N TRP A 129 -3.24 -12.17 -0.23
CA TRP A 129 -2.15 -13.14 -0.20
C TRP A 129 -2.56 -14.39 0.60
N LYS A 130 -3.05 -14.20 1.82
CA LYS A 130 -3.54 -15.29 2.67
C LYS A 130 -4.62 -16.11 1.97
N ARG A 131 -5.58 -15.45 1.32
CA ARG A 131 -6.66 -16.12 0.58
C ARG A 131 -6.14 -16.95 -0.59
N VAL A 132 -5.14 -16.45 -1.31
CA VAL A 132 -4.54 -17.13 -2.47
C VAL A 132 -3.74 -18.34 -2.02
N TYR A 133 -2.89 -18.19 -1.00
CA TYR A 133 -1.95 -19.24 -0.59
C TYR A 133 -2.55 -20.27 0.37
N GLU A 134 -3.50 -19.89 1.23
CA GLU A 134 -4.18 -20.84 2.12
C GLU A 134 -5.33 -21.62 1.45
N ASN A 135 -5.85 -21.14 0.30
CA ASN A 135 -6.90 -21.81 -0.47
C ASN A 135 -6.58 -21.94 -1.96
N PRO A 136 -5.49 -22.62 -2.34
CA PRO A 136 -5.06 -22.72 -3.74
C PRO A 136 -6.10 -23.41 -4.66
N ARG A 137 -7.00 -24.22 -4.09
CA ARG A 137 -8.04 -24.93 -4.87
C ARG A 137 -9.12 -24.02 -5.48
N ARG A 138 -9.25 -22.78 -5.01
CA ARG A 138 -10.22 -21.79 -5.54
C ARG A 138 -9.67 -20.96 -6.70
N PHE A 139 -8.37 -21.00 -6.94
CA PHE A 139 -7.71 -20.24 -7.99
C PHE A 139 -7.05 -21.14 -9.00
N LYS A 140 -7.79 -21.53 -10.03
CA LYS A 140 -7.22 -21.98 -11.30
C LYS A 140 -6.77 -20.74 -12.10
N SER A 141 -5.66 -20.10 -11.68
CA SER A 141 -4.96 -19.17 -12.54
C SER A 141 -3.97 -19.97 -13.40
N PRO A 142 -3.94 -19.79 -14.72
CA PRO A 142 -3.00 -20.50 -15.59
C PRO A 142 -1.52 -20.23 -15.27
N TYR A 143 -1.24 -19.24 -14.43
CA TYR A 143 0.12 -18.89 -14.00
C TYR A 143 0.63 -19.72 -12.80
N TRP A 144 -0.25 -20.40 -12.05
CA TRP A 144 0.13 -21.15 -10.84
C TRP A 144 0.60 -22.58 -11.10
N THR A 145 0.24 -23.16 -12.24
CA THR A 145 0.66 -24.53 -12.61
C THR A 145 2.14 -24.64 -12.90
N LYS A 146 2.86 -23.53 -13.14
CA LYS A 146 4.31 -23.56 -13.41
C LYS A 146 5.19 -23.51 -12.16
N LEU A 147 4.68 -23.01 -11.02
CA LEU A 147 5.47 -22.87 -9.78
C LEU A 147 5.31 -24.07 -8.83
N ALA A 148 4.23 -24.83 -8.94
CA ALA A 148 3.99 -26.02 -8.09
C ALA A 148 4.72 -27.29 -8.58
N GLY A 149 5.49 -27.22 -9.65
CA GLY A 149 6.17 -28.36 -10.26
C GLY A 149 7.66 -28.55 -9.92
N ASN A 150 8.23 -27.72 -9.02
CA ASN A 150 9.64 -27.78 -8.66
C ASN A 150 9.88 -27.76 -7.15
N PHE A 151 9.11 -28.54 -6.37
CA PHE A 151 9.46 -28.92 -5.01
C PHE A 151 9.26 -30.41 -4.84
#